data_6caf25c58d017d8e529297c61e3c3c6e
#
_entry.id   6caf25c58d017d8e529297c61e3c3c6e
#
_cell.length_a   1.000
_cell.length_b   1.000
_cell.length_c   1.000
_cell.angle_alpha   90.00
_cell.angle_beta   90.00
_cell.angle_gamma   90.00
#
_symmetry.space_group_name_H-M   'P 1'
#
loop_
_entity.id
_entity.type
_entity.pdbx_description
1 polymer ?
#
loop_
_entity_poly.entity_id
_entity_poly.type
_entity_poly.pdbx_seq_one_letter_code
_entity_poly.pdbx_strand_id
1 'polypeptide(L)'
;MIGTGLALLIVVGAVTAIVTVGGTGSTVAPPVGDGRGSDVPITVEGDRILRDGQPWWLLGYNSFVWSGDCGNADEQMSAEDVDAWFSSLRRDGHAGVRLFFFENWDVARLDAAVDSAKRYGIYLTITLDDAIGGCGETEKNSDWFDDQGERDAFREHMSSVVERYRGETTIAWFEYFNEPDYEDGALRAFYDEMGAVADGIDPDRLFATGTLAPYAVGEDGDFATLNESPGVDIASLHEYDENEVESNQGPGTRADAAGKPVIVGEFGLYASESGAGCDRDFAARTEQVLAKARVYTTVGGYAGAMMWAWQPGTNNASQCEYGNLDVDPAVQDALRTFTP
;
A
#
# COMPACT_ATOMS: atom_id res chain seq x y z
N MET A 1 63.99 55.45 -31.40
CA MET A 1 63.21 55.41 -30.15
C MET A 1 62.72 53.98 -30.00
N ILE A 2 63.26 53.34 -29.00
CA ILE A 2 63.18 51.86 -28.77
C ILE A 2 61.96 51.58 -27.84
N GLY A 3 61.05 50.78 -28.31
CA GLY A 3 59.93 50.38 -27.54
C GLY A 3 60.07 48.85 -27.20
N THR A 4 60.26 48.58 -25.95
CA THR A 4 60.42 47.21 -25.37
C THR A 4 59.03 46.58 -25.18
N GLY A 5 58.78 45.51 -25.90
CA GLY A 5 57.59 44.66 -25.68
C GLY A 5 57.89 43.56 -24.67
N LEU A 6 57.07 43.51 -23.64
CA LEU A 6 57.09 42.48 -22.60
C LEU A 6 56.28 41.25 -23.07
N ALA A 7 56.94 40.13 -23.26
CA ALA A 7 56.26 38.88 -23.58
C ALA A 7 55.81 38.16 -22.29
N LEU A 8 54.54 37.95 -22.14
CA LEU A 8 53.93 37.19 -21.04
C LEU A 8 53.92 35.71 -21.43
N LEU A 9 54.70 34.88 -20.75
CA LEU A 9 54.69 33.44 -20.87
C LEU A 9 53.52 32.88 -20.04
N ILE A 10 52.51 32.35 -20.71
CA ILE A 10 51.46 31.54 -20.05
C ILE A 10 51.93 30.08 -20.02
N VAL A 11 52.26 29.59 -18.82
CA VAL A 11 52.51 28.16 -18.59
C VAL A 11 51.15 27.48 -18.40
N VAL A 12 50.76 26.72 -19.41
CA VAL A 12 49.56 25.81 -19.27
C VAL A 12 50.05 24.54 -18.61
N GLY A 13 49.79 24.41 -17.31
CA GLY A 13 49.98 23.16 -16.59
C GLY A 13 48.85 22.16 -16.97
N ALA A 14 49.20 21.09 -17.65
CA ALA A 14 48.32 19.97 -17.89
C ALA A 14 48.14 19.20 -16.58
N VAL A 15 46.98 19.31 -15.96
CA VAL A 15 46.57 18.44 -14.86
C VAL A 15 46.02 17.17 -15.47
N THR A 16 46.80 16.12 -15.41
CA THR A 16 46.38 14.76 -15.76
C THR A 16 45.49 14.24 -14.63
N ALA A 17 44.19 14.28 -14.83
CA ALA A 17 43.25 13.63 -13.90
C ALA A 17 43.37 12.12 -14.09
N ILE A 18 43.95 11.43 -13.13
CA ILE A 18 43.92 9.96 -13.02
C ILE A 18 42.50 9.62 -12.59
N VAL A 19 41.69 9.17 -13.51
CA VAL A 19 40.42 8.51 -13.18
C VAL A 19 40.74 7.11 -12.70
N THR A 20 40.82 6.93 -11.40
CA THR A 20 40.78 5.63 -10.78
C THR A 20 39.34 5.10 -10.89
N VAL A 21 39.09 4.19 -11.83
CA VAL A 21 37.91 3.35 -11.82
C VAL A 21 38.09 2.37 -10.68
N GLY A 22 37.59 2.79 -9.53
CA GLY A 22 37.60 2.00 -8.30
C GLY A 22 36.22 1.54 -7.97
N GLY A 23 36.05 0.23 -7.99
CA GLY A 23 35.14 -0.50 -7.12
C GLY A 23 33.65 -0.31 -7.42
N THR A 24 33.01 -1.36 -7.86
CA THR A 24 31.56 -1.57 -7.73
C THR A 24 31.14 -1.52 -6.25
N GLY A 25 31.07 -0.34 -5.71
CA GLY A 25 30.37 -0.06 -4.47
C GLY A 25 28.89 -0.06 -4.82
N SER A 26 28.16 -1.07 -4.40
CA SER A 26 26.71 -1.02 -4.34
C SER A 26 26.37 0.19 -3.47
N THR A 27 26.00 1.30 -4.06
CA THR A 27 25.47 2.44 -3.34
C THR A 27 24.07 2.05 -2.90
N VAL A 28 23.99 1.51 -1.67
CA VAL A 28 22.69 1.37 -0.98
C VAL A 28 22.09 2.78 -0.96
N ALA A 29 20.98 2.95 -1.67
CA ALA A 29 20.24 4.20 -1.62
C ALA A 29 19.89 4.50 -0.15
N PRO A 30 19.98 5.77 0.29
CA PRO A 30 19.60 6.11 1.66
C PRO A 30 18.14 5.70 1.86
N PRO A 31 17.78 5.22 3.05
CA PRO A 31 16.41 4.84 3.33
C PRO A 31 15.48 6.04 3.09
N VAL A 32 14.47 5.85 2.28
CA VAL A 32 13.32 6.73 2.24
C VAL A 32 12.52 6.41 3.49
N GLY A 33 12.61 7.28 4.43
CA GLY A 33 12.14 7.11 5.80
C GLY A 33 13.27 7.49 6.74
N ASP A 34 12.92 7.94 7.91
CA ASP A 34 13.81 8.43 8.97
C ASP A 34 14.76 7.36 9.54
N GLY A 35 14.92 6.22 8.88
CA GLY A 35 15.76 5.10 9.33
C GLY A 35 15.17 4.30 10.49
N ARG A 36 13.99 4.64 10.96
CA ARG A 36 13.27 3.87 11.99
C ARG A 36 12.68 2.62 11.34
N GLY A 37 12.79 1.51 12.03
CA GLY A 37 12.20 0.25 11.60
C GLY A 37 10.68 0.22 11.76
N SER A 38 10.07 -0.91 11.48
CA SER A 38 8.65 -1.19 11.78
C SER A 38 8.42 -1.64 13.24
N ASP A 39 9.38 -1.40 14.12
CA ASP A 39 9.31 -1.67 15.56
C ASP A 39 8.58 -0.57 16.37
N VAL A 40 8.15 0.48 15.69
CA VAL A 40 7.37 1.58 16.28
C VAL A 40 5.90 1.38 15.93
N PRO A 41 4.98 1.38 16.93
CA PRO A 41 3.56 1.20 16.64
C PRO A 41 2.99 2.35 15.82
N ILE A 42 2.07 2.00 14.93
CA ILE A 42 1.21 2.95 14.25
C ILE A 42 0.00 3.21 15.15
N THR A 43 -0.40 4.46 15.26
CA THR A 43 -1.58 4.89 16.02
C THR A 43 -2.40 5.89 15.22
N VAL A 44 -3.64 6.13 15.66
CA VAL A 44 -4.55 7.09 15.05
C VAL A 44 -4.88 8.19 16.06
N GLU A 45 -4.86 9.44 15.63
CA GLU A 45 -5.34 10.58 16.40
C GLU A 45 -6.19 11.51 15.52
N GLY A 46 -7.50 11.46 15.69
CA GLY A 46 -8.43 12.16 14.81
C GLY A 46 -8.29 11.67 13.37
N ASP A 47 -8.10 12.59 12.44
CA ASP A 47 -7.98 12.31 11.01
C ASP A 47 -6.54 11.98 10.54
N ARG A 48 -5.65 11.63 11.48
CA ARG A 48 -4.23 11.39 11.18
C ARG A 48 -3.75 10.02 11.60
N ILE A 49 -2.92 9.42 10.76
CA ILE A 49 -2.09 8.28 11.13
C ILE A 49 -0.78 8.82 11.71
N LEU A 50 -0.38 8.26 12.85
CA LEU A 50 0.85 8.64 13.54
C LEU A 50 1.82 7.46 13.58
N ARG A 51 3.11 7.77 13.42
CA ARG A 51 4.22 6.87 13.67
C ARG A 51 5.12 7.52 14.71
N ASP A 52 5.32 6.85 15.85
CA ASP A 52 6.06 7.42 16.98
C ASP A 52 5.48 8.79 17.43
N GLY A 53 4.16 8.91 17.44
CA GLY A 53 3.45 10.14 17.81
C GLY A 53 3.61 11.31 16.82
N GLN A 54 4.22 11.09 15.66
CA GLN A 54 4.36 12.10 14.60
C GLN A 54 3.47 11.76 13.41
N PRO A 55 2.83 12.76 12.79
CA PRO A 55 2.06 12.54 11.57
C PRO A 55 2.88 11.81 10.51
N TRP A 56 2.29 10.77 9.96
CA TRP A 56 2.94 9.93 8.96
C TRP A 56 2.01 9.71 7.76
N TRP A 57 2.50 9.97 6.58
CA TRP A 57 1.81 9.69 5.34
C TRP A 57 2.33 8.39 4.75
N LEU A 58 1.49 7.36 4.76
CA LEU A 58 1.87 6.05 4.23
C LEU A 58 1.88 6.08 2.71
N LEU A 59 3.01 5.72 2.13
CA LEU A 59 3.11 5.38 0.72
C LEU A 59 3.59 3.94 0.59
N GLY A 60 2.86 3.14 -0.16
CA GLY A 60 3.16 1.72 -0.28
C GLY A 60 2.64 1.11 -1.57
N TYR A 61 2.69 -0.20 -1.60
CA TYR A 61 2.23 -1.02 -2.71
C TYR A 61 1.35 -2.16 -2.23
N ASN A 62 0.49 -2.59 -3.13
CA ASN A 62 -0.27 -3.83 -2.97
C ASN A 62 0.52 -4.99 -3.55
N SER A 63 0.39 -6.17 -2.97
CA SER A 63 0.79 -7.43 -3.59
C SER A 63 -0.23 -8.52 -3.28
N PHE A 64 -0.81 -9.06 -4.33
CA PHE A 64 -1.77 -10.14 -4.25
C PHE A 64 -1.08 -11.51 -4.38
N VAL A 65 -0.12 -11.64 -5.31
CA VAL A 65 0.51 -12.93 -5.64
C VAL A 65 1.71 -13.31 -4.77
N TRP A 66 1.97 -12.59 -3.68
CA TRP A 66 3.09 -12.86 -2.78
C TRP A 66 3.03 -14.28 -2.16
N SER A 67 1.82 -14.80 -1.95
CA SER A 67 1.55 -16.13 -1.42
C SER A 67 1.16 -17.16 -2.50
N GLY A 68 1.45 -16.86 -3.77
CA GLY A 68 0.94 -17.60 -4.93
C GLY A 68 -0.41 -17.06 -5.38
N ASP A 69 -0.80 -17.31 -6.63
CA ASP A 69 -2.10 -16.91 -7.12
C ASP A 69 -3.19 -17.56 -6.25
N CYS A 70 -4.02 -16.74 -5.62
CA CYS A 70 -5.06 -17.18 -4.70
C CYS A 70 -4.58 -18.17 -3.61
N GLY A 71 -3.40 -17.96 -3.05
CA GLY A 71 -2.83 -18.86 -2.04
C GLY A 71 -2.40 -20.22 -2.60
N ASN A 72 -2.33 -20.40 -3.91
CA ASN A 72 -1.94 -21.64 -4.56
C ASN A 72 -0.55 -22.11 -4.11
N ALA A 73 -0.50 -23.23 -3.42
CA ALA A 73 0.72 -23.78 -2.84
C ALA A 73 1.84 -24.05 -3.87
N ASP A 74 1.48 -24.38 -5.10
CA ASP A 74 2.44 -24.70 -6.17
C ASP A 74 3.10 -23.44 -6.76
N GLU A 75 2.51 -22.25 -6.51
CA GLU A 75 2.97 -20.96 -7.02
C GLU A 75 3.54 -20.07 -5.93
N GLN A 76 3.52 -20.52 -4.67
CA GLN A 76 4.00 -19.76 -3.54
C GLN A 76 5.50 -19.48 -3.64
N MET A 77 5.87 -18.25 -3.35
CA MET A 77 7.27 -17.90 -3.15
C MET A 77 7.84 -18.68 -1.97
N SER A 78 9.08 -19.13 -2.07
CA SER A 78 9.79 -19.67 -0.92
C SER A 78 10.01 -18.58 0.14
N ALA A 79 10.28 -18.95 1.39
CA ALA A 79 10.63 -17.96 2.41
C ALA A 79 11.87 -17.12 2.04
N GLU A 80 12.81 -17.71 1.28
CA GLU A 80 13.99 -17.01 0.76
C GLU A 80 13.60 -15.99 -0.32
N ASP A 81 12.68 -16.34 -1.22
CA ASP A 81 12.18 -15.42 -2.26
C ASP A 81 11.37 -14.27 -1.65
N VAL A 82 10.53 -14.56 -0.64
CA VAL A 82 9.82 -13.54 0.14
C VAL A 82 10.81 -12.58 0.80
N ASP A 83 11.84 -13.11 1.46
CA ASP A 83 12.88 -12.26 2.07
C ASP A 83 13.64 -11.42 1.04
N ALA A 84 13.99 -11.99 -0.11
CA ALA A 84 14.64 -11.27 -1.19
C ALA A 84 13.74 -10.17 -1.76
N TRP A 85 12.43 -10.42 -1.88
CA TRP A 85 11.46 -9.44 -2.33
C TRP A 85 11.35 -8.27 -1.33
N PHE A 86 11.17 -8.54 -0.04
CA PHE A 86 11.17 -7.48 0.99
C PHE A 86 12.50 -6.71 1.05
N SER A 87 13.63 -7.38 0.83
CA SER A 87 14.94 -6.72 0.70
C SER A 87 14.97 -5.75 -0.48
N SER A 88 14.35 -6.10 -1.62
CA SER A 88 14.26 -5.20 -2.76
C SER A 88 13.38 -3.99 -2.48
N LEU A 89 12.23 -4.18 -1.81
CA LEU A 89 11.36 -3.11 -1.37
C LEU A 89 12.09 -2.13 -0.46
N ARG A 90 12.87 -2.64 0.50
CA ARG A 90 13.66 -1.79 1.39
C ARG A 90 14.75 -1.03 0.66
N ARG A 91 15.47 -1.69 -0.25
CA ARG A 91 16.48 -1.06 -1.09
C ARG A 91 15.89 0.07 -1.92
N ASP A 92 14.66 -0.14 -2.41
CA ASP A 92 13.95 0.82 -3.23
C ASP A 92 13.20 1.88 -2.40
N GLY A 93 13.20 1.76 -1.06
CA GLY A 93 12.75 2.79 -0.14
C GLY A 93 11.27 2.76 0.21
N HIS A 94 10.60 1.62 0.03
CA HIS A 94 9.18 1.47 0.35
C HIS A 94 8.92 1.46 1.85
N ALA A 95 7.81 2.07 2.27
CA ALA A 95 7.41 2.18 3.67
C ALA A 95 6.38 1.14 4.08
N GLY A 96 5.48 0.71 3.17
CA GLY A 96 4.43 -0.23 3.48
C GLY A 96 4.03 -1.12 2.30
N VAL A 97 3.46 -2.28 2.64
CA VAL A 97 2.90 -3.24 1.69
C VAL A 97 1.56 -3.74 2.21
N ARG A 98 0.54 -3.69 1.37
CA ARG A 98 -0.74 -4.33 1.61
C ARG A 98 -0.72 -5.73 1.02
N LEU A 99 -0.96 -6.72 1.86
CA LEU A 99 -0.99 -8.14 1.56
C LEU A 99 -2.39 -8.69 1.80
N PHE A 100 -2.73 -9.76 1.11
CA PHE A 100 -3.95 -10.53 1.32
C PHE A 100 -3.62 -11.80 2.09
N PHE A 101 -4.45 -12.16 3.03
CA PHE A 101 -4.30 -13.41 3.77
C PHE A 101 -5.68 -13.96 4.14
N PHE A 102 -6.22 -14.79 3.26
CA PHE A 102 -7.57 -15.33 3.37
C PHE A 102 -7.61 -16.63 4.21
N GLU A 103 -8.81 -17.05 4.55
CA GLU A 103 -9.03 -18.32 5.20
C GLU A 103 -8.38 -19.46 4.39
N ASN A 104 -7.85 -20.45 5.10
CA ASN A 104 -7.15 -21.60 4.51
C ASN A 104 -5.79 -21.32 3.82
N TRP A 105 -5.30 -20.09 3.79
CA TRP A 105 -3.93 -19.84 3.34
C TRP A 105 -2.91 -20.27 4.40
N ASP A 106 -1.71 -20.65 3.94
CA ASP A 106 -0.66 -21.14 4.84
C ASP A 106 -0.08 -20.02 5.72
N VAL A 107 -0.41 -20.05 7.01
CA VAL A 107 0.05 -19.06 7.99
C VAL A 107 1.58 -19.00 8.11
N ALA A 108 2.31 -20.07 7.78
CA ALA A 108 3.77 -20.03 7.79
C ALA A 108 4.33 -19.05 6.73
N ARG A 109 3.55 -18.79 5.67
CA ARG A 109 3.90 -17.77 4.67
C ARG A 109 3.74 -16.36 5.24
N LEU A 110 2.65 -16.12 5.97
CA LEU A 110 2.44 -14.85 6.63
C LEU A 110 3.53 -14.61 7.70
N ASP A 111 3.92 -15.64 8.46
CA ASP A 111 5.05 -15.54 9.40
C ASP A 111 6.33 -15.10 8.68
N ALA A 112 6.67 -15.72 7.56
CA ALA A 112 7.86 -15.37 6.78
C ALA A 112 7.79 -13.92 6.23
N ALA A 113 6.60 -13.47 5.81
CA ALA A 113 6.39 -12.09 5.37
C ALA A 113 6.56 -11.09 6.52
N VAL A 114 5.97 -11.37 7.69
CA VAL A 114 6.10 -10.54 8.90
C VAL A 114 7.55 -10.47 9.35
N ASP A 115 8.26 -11.59 9.41
CA ASP A 115 9.68 -11.64 9.79
C ASP A 115 10.56 -10.84 8.83
N SER A 116 10.29 -10.94 7.54
CA SER A 116 11.03 -10.19 6.51
C SER A 116 10.70 -8.71 6.57
N ALA A 117 9.42 -8.34 6.66
CA ALA A 117 8.98 -6.96 6.80
C ALA A 117 9.62 -6.29 8.03
N LYS A 118 9.64 -6.98 9.17
CA LYS A 118 10.30 -6.53 10.39
C LYS A 118 11.80 -6.32 10.20
N ARG A 119 12.48 -7.28 9.56
CA ARG A 119 13.92 -7.20 9.26
C ARG A 119 14.26 -5.99 8.41
N TYR A 120 13.40 -5.67 7.44
CA TYR A 120 13.65 -4.58 6.50
C TYR A 120 12.94 -3.27 6.90
N GLY A 121 12.20 -3.25 8.01
CA GLY A 121 11.54 -2.05 8.52
C GLY A 121 10.40 -1.57 7.63
N ILE A 122 9.65 -2.50 7.05
CA ILE A 122 8.48 -2.27 6.20
C ILE A 122 7.25 -2.57 7.03
N TYR A 123 6.23 -1.72 6.95
CA TYR A 123 4.93 -1.98 7.58
C TYR A 123 4.05 -2.83 6.68
N LEU A 124 3.25 -3.68 7.29
CA LEU A 124 2.26 -4.48 6.61
C LEU A 124 0.85 -3.98 6.90
N THR A 125 0.02 -3.98 5.89
CA THR A 125 -1.44 -3.99 6.00
C THR A 125 -1.92 -5.35 5.50
N ILE A 126 -2.83 -5.98 6.23
CA ILE A 126 -3.26 -7.34 5.91
C ILE A 126 -4.76 -7.36 5.74
N THR A 127 -5.21 -7.69 4.54
CA THR A 127 -6.62 -7.89 4.19
C THR A 127 -6.99 -9.35 4.44
N LEU A 128 -8.01 -9.57 5.28
CA LEU A 128 -8.31 -10.88 5.84
C LEU A 128 -9.23 -11.74 4.97
N ASP A 129 -10.03 -11.12 4.09
CA ASP A 129 -10.92 -11.84 3.18
C ASP A 129 -11.28 -10.95 1.96
N ASP A 130 -11.90 -11.55 0.94
CA ASP A 130 -12.33 -10.86 -0.26
C ASP A 130 -13.86 -10.76 -0.32
N ALA A 131 -14.39 -9.56 -0.50
CA ALA A 131 -15.82 -9.38 -0.52
C ALA A 131 -16.45 -9.61 -1.90
N ILE A 132 -15.68 -9.49 -2.96
CA ILE A 132 -16.16 -9.64 -4.35
C ILE A 132 -16.10 -11.09 -4.88
N GLY A 133 -15.70 -12.04 -4.05
CA GLY A 133 -15.66 -13.46 -4.41
C GLY A 133 -14.45 -13.87 -5.24
N GLY A 134 -13.36 -13.12 -5.16
CA GLY A 134 -12.07 -13.51 -5.74
C GLY A 134 -11.46 -14.72 -5.05
N CYS A 135 -10.56 -15.42 -5.74
CA CYS A 135 -9.83 -16.56 -5.20
C CYS A 135 -10.67 -17.75 -4.72
N GLY A 136 -11.92 -17.84 -5.14
CA GLY A 136 -12.83 -18.88 -4.70
C GLY A 136 -13.51 -18.60 -3.36
N GLU A 137 -13.28 -17.41 -2.80
CA GLU A 137 -14.04 -16.93 -1.65
C GLU A 137 -15.51 -16.71 -2.05
N THR A 138 -16.40 -16.76 -1.06
CA THR A 138 -17.81 -16.46 -1.27
C THR A 138 -18.02 -14.95 -1.28
N GLU A 139 -18.75 -14.43 -2.29
CA GLU A 139 -19.16 -13.03 -2.33
C GLU A 139 -19.91 -12.64 -1.04
N LYS A 140 -19.56 -11.53 -0.42
CA LYS A 140 -20.13 -11.06 0.84
C LYS A 140 -21.41 -10.26 0.59
N ASN A 141 -22.44 -10.95 0.10
CA ASN A 141 -23.79 -10.40 -0.13
C ASN A 141 -24.72 -10.64 1.07
N SER A 142 -26.02 -10.31 0.93
CA SER A 142 -27.02 -10.48 1.99
C SER A 142 -27.07 -11.90 2.54
N ASP A 143 -27.01 -12.90 1.67
CA ASP A 143 -27.10 -14.32 2.10
C ASP A 143 -25.91 -14.69 2.97
N TRP A 144 -24.71 -14.17 2.65
CA TRP A 144 -23.52 -14.38 3.47
C TRP A 144 -23.62 -13.69 4.84
N PHE A 145 -24.08 -12.44 4.88
CA PHE A 145 -24.23 -11.74 6.17
C PHE A 145 -25.34 -12.32 7.04
N ASP A 146 -26.35 -12.96 6.46
CA ASP A 146 -27.42 -13.67 7.19
C ASP A 146 -26.97 -15.08 7.64
N ASP A 147 -25.94 -15.67 7.04
CA ASP A 147 -25.43 -16.98 7.43
C ASP A 147 -24.50 -16.89 8.66
N GLN A 148 -24.97 -17.43 9.77
CA GLN A 148 -24.19 -17.45 11.01
C GLN A 148 -22.91 -18.29 10.89
N GLY A 149 -22.94 -19.35 10.06
CA GLY A 149 -21.78 -20.23 9.87
C GLY A 149 -20.63 -19.51 9.15
N GLU A 150 -20.95 -18.72 8.13
CA GLU A 150 -19.99 -17.90 7.39
C GLU A 150 -19.37 -16.82 8.30
N ARG A 151 -20.20 -16.11 9.06
CA ARG A 151 -19.69 -15.13 10.03
C ARG A 151 -18.84 -15.73 11.13
N ASP A 152 -19.19 -16.94 11.61
CA ASP A 152 -18.41 -17.65 12.62
C ASP A 152 -17.06 -18.11 12.05
N ALA A 153 -17.01 -18.58 10.80
CA ALA A 153 -15.78 -18.96 10.11
C ALA A 153 -14.84 -17.74 9.95
N PHE A 154 -15.36 -16.63 9.47
CA PHE A 154 -14.56 -15.38 9.39
C PHE A 154 -14.05 -14.95 10.77
N ARG A 155 -14.92 -14.99 11.80
CA ARG A 155 -14.54 -14.64 13.18
C ARG A 155 -13.40 -15.53 13.69
N GLU A 156 -13.43 -16.83 13.43
CA GLU A 156 -12.38 -17.76 13.81
C GLU A 156 -11.07 -17.44 13.09
N HIS A 157 -11.12 -17.22 11.78
CA HIS A 157 -9.96 -16.81 10.98
C HIS A 157 -9.37 -15.51 11.52
N MET A 158 -10.14 -14.41 11.58
CA MET A 158 -9.70 -13.11 12.10
C MET A 158 -9.09 -13.26 13.50
N SER A 159 -9.79 -13.94 14.42
CA SER A 159 -9.34 -14.08 15.80
C SER A 159 -8.00 -14.81 15.87
N SER A 160 -7.82 -15.86 15.06
CA SER A 160 -6.57 -16.65 15.03
C SER A 160 -5.39 -15.80 14.55
N VAL A 161 -5.61 -14.93 13.55
CA VAL A 161 -4.58 -14.04 13.00
C VAL A 161 -4.26 -12.93 14.00
N VAL A 162 -5.27 -12.25 14.54
CA VAL A 162 -5.07 -11.16 15.53
C VAL A 162 -4.35 -11.68 16.79
N GLU A 163 -4.75 -12.85 17.32
CA GLU A 163 -4.08 -13.46 18.48
C GLU A 163 -2.64 -13.83 18.19
N ARG A 164 -2.36 -14.39 16.99
CA ARG A 164 -1.02 -14.78 16.58
C ARG A 164 -0.05 -13.59 16.55
N TYR A 165 -0.52 -12.45 16.07
CA TYR A 165 0.28 -11.25 15.91
C TYR A 165 -0.05 -10.17 16.95
N ARG A 166 -0.57 -10.56 18.11
CA ARG A 166 -0.87 -9.61 19.20
C ARG A 166 0.38 -8.78 19.55
N GLY A 167 0.22 -7.48 19.50
CA GLY A 167 1.30 -6.52 19.79
C GLY A 167 2.45 -6.49 18.75
N GLU A 168 2.31 -7.17 17.60
CA GLU A 168 3.31 -7.07 16.53
C GLU A 168 3.17 -5.73 15.80
N THR A 169 4.13 -4.84 15.99
CA THR A 169 4.11 -3.47 15.48
C THR A 169 4.38 -3.36 13.99
N THR A 170 4.96 -4.41 13.38
CA THR A 170 5.19 -4.47 11.94
C THR A 170 3.90 -4.49 11.14
N ILE A 171 2.81 -5.02 11.73
CA ILE A 171 1.47 -4.94 11.16
C ILE A 171 0.85 -3.61 11.60
N ALA A 172 0.74 -2.67 10.66
CA ALA A 172 0.17 -1.36 10.91
C ALA A 172 -1.33 -1.45 11.22
N TRP A 173 -2.08 -2.20 10.41
CA TRP A 173 -3.51 -2.50 10.63
C TRP A 173 -3.94 -3.73 9.84
N PHE A 174 -5.11 -4.25 10.17
CA PHE A 174 -5.84 -5.19 9.36
C PHE A 174 -6.96 -4.52 8.58
N GLU A 175 -7.39 -5.13 7.49
CA GLU A 175 -8.66 -4.84 6.82
C GLU A 175 -9.55 -6.07 6.91
N TYR A 176 -10.84 -5.86 7.18
CA TYR A 176 -11.79 -6.96 7.26
C TYR A 176 -11.94 -7.63 5.90
N PHE A 177 -12.24 -6.84 4.88
CA PHE A 177 -12.48 -7.30 3.51
C PHE A 177 -11.73 -6.46 2.48
N ASN A 178 -11.49 -7.07 1.33
CA ASN A 178 -11.22 -6.37 0.11
C ASN A 178 -12.56 -5.99 -0.57
N GLU A 179 -12.73 -4.74 -0.85
CA GLU A 179 -13.80 -4.18 -1.69
C GLU A 179 -15.23 -4.58 -1.30
N PRO A 180 -15.64 -4.47 -0.02
CA PRO A 180 -17.04 -4.67 0.34
C PRO A 180 -17.92 -3.59 -0.29
N ASP A 181 -19.07 -4.03 -0.83
CA ASP A 181 -20.02 -3.18 -1.56
C ASP A 181 -21.49 -3.37 -1.10
N TYR A 182 -21.70 -3.87 0.11
CA TYR A 182 -23.00 -4.27 0.57
C TYR A 182 -23.85 -3.10 1.13
N GLU A 183 -25.12 -3.02 0.69
CA GLU A 183 -25.94 -1.81 0.76
C GLU A 183 -26.92 -1.70 1.96
N ASP A 184 -27.23 -2.74 2.74
CA ASP A 184 -28.38 -2.69 3.66
C ASP A 184 -28.00 -2.55 5.15
N GLY A 185 -26.82 -2.05 5.47
CA GLY A 185 -26.36 -1.84 6.83
C GLY A 185 -25.82 -3.08 7.55
N ALA A 186 -25.87 -4.26 6.94
CA ALA A 186 -25.30 -5.49 7.52
C ALA A 186 -23.78 -5.39 7.67
N LEU A 187 -23.11 -4.73 6.72
CA LEU A 187 -21.67 -4.47 6.78
C LEU A 187 -21.28 -3.68 8.04
N ARG A 188 -22.05 -2.63 8.37
CA ARG A 188 -21.85 -1.86 9.60
C ARG A 188 -22.00 -2.73 10.86
N ALA A 189 -23.08 -3.49 10.95
CA ALA A 189 -23.34 -4.37 12.08
C ALA A 189 -22.25 -5.45 12.23
N PHE A 190 -21.77 -5.97 11.11
CA PHE A 190 -20.65 -6.91 11.07
C PHE A 190 -19.37 -6.30 11.61
N TYR A 191 -19.01 -5.07 11.21
CA TYR A 191 -17.80 -4.40 11.72
C TYR A 191 -17.92 -4.04 13.20
N ASP A 192 -19.12 -3.69 13.69
CA ASP A 192 -19.35 -3.49 15.12
C ASP A 192 -19.12 -4.80 15.91
N GLU A 193 -19.59 -5.94 15.38
CA GLU A 193 -19.39 -7.26 15.98
C GLU A 193 -17.91 -7.69 15.96
N MET A 194 -17.29 -7.66 14.79
CA MET A 194 -15.91 -8.11 14.62
C MET A 194 -14.91 -7.22 15.33
N GLY A 195 -15.15 -5.90 15.34
CA GLY A 195 -14.33 -4.95 16.11
C GLY A 195 -14.36 -5.26 17.59
N ALA A 196 -15.53 -5.53 18.16
CA ALA A 196 -15.63 -5.91 19.57
C ALA A 196 -14.88 -7.22 19.90
N VAL A 197 -14.84 -8.17 18.96
CA VAL A 197 -14.04 -9.40 19.11
C VAL A 197 -12.56 -9.08 19.05
N ALA A 198 -12.12 -8.29 18.06
CA ALA A 198 -10.72 -7.91 17.89
C ALA A 198 -10.18 -7.12 19.10
N ASP A 199 -10.94 -6.16 19.62
CA ASP A 199 -10.62 -5.39 20.84
C ASP A 199 -10.45 -6.28 22.06
N GLY A 200 -11.23 -7.34 22.16
CA GLY A 200 -11.10 -8.33 23.21
C GLY A 200 -9.80 -9.12 23.17
N ILE A 201 -9.18 -9.19 21.99
CA ILE A 201 -7.92 -9.90 21.74
C ILE A 201 -6.73 -8.96 21.84
N ASP A 202 -6.72 -7.88 21.06
CA ASP A 202 -5.63 -6.90 20.96
C ASP A 202 -6.22 -5.48 20.87
N PRO A 203 -6.46 -4.80 22.00
CA PRO A 203 -7.20 -3.53 22.05
C PRO A 203 -6.46 -2.36 21.38
N ASP A 204 -5.18 -2.53 21.06
CA ASP A 204 -4.39 -1.51 20.37
C ASP A 204 -4.30 -1.78 18.85
N ARG A 205 -4.96 -2.84 18.36
CA ARG A 205 -4.94 -3.25 16.96
C ARG A 205 -5.89 -2.42 16.13
N LEU A 206 -5.35 -1.76 15.09
CA LEU A 206 -6.13 -0.95 14.17
C LEU A 206 -6.76 -1.80 13.06
N PHE A 207 -7.96 -1.36 12.66
CA PHE A 207 -8.70 -1.95 11.53
C PHE A 207 -9.16 -0.89 10.54
N ALA A 208 -9.07 -1.21 9.24
CA ALA A 208 -9.58 -0.39 8.17
C ALA A 208 -10.75 -1.07 7.44
N THR A 209 -11.55 -0.26 6.75
CA THR A 209 -12.78 -0.74 6.08
C THR A 209 -12.50 -1.63 4.87
N GLY A 210 -11.44 -1.36 4.11
CA GLY A 210 -11.17 -2.03 2.83
C GLY A 210 -12.14 -1.68 1.68
N THR A 211 -12.93 -0.63 1.82
CA THR A 211 -14.05 -0.27 0.93
C THR A 211 -13.60 0.03 -0.51
N LEU A 212 -14.35 -0.47 -1.51
CA LEU A 212 -14.10 -0.17 -2.92
C LEU A 212 -14.21 1.34 -3.18
N ALA A 213 -15.34 1.94 -2.78
CA ALA A 213 -15.56 3.38 -2.94
C ALA A 213 -16.72 3.83 -2.05
N PRO A 214 -16.83 5.12 -1.73
CA PRO A 214 -17.96 5.62 -0.95
C PRO A 214 -19.34 5.28 -1.58
N TYR A 215 -19.45 5.31 -2.91
CA TYR A 215 -20.69 4.98 -3.63
C TYR A 215 -20.98 3.48 -3.69
N ALA A 216 -20.01 2.61 -3.40
CA ALA A 216 -20.15 1.17 -3.50
C ALA A 216 -20.75 0.54 -2.24
N VAL A 217 -20.81 1.27 -1.13
CA VAL A 217 -21.36 0.77 0.14
C VAL A 217 -22.78 1.25 0.42
N GLY A 218 -23.51 1.56 -0.63
CA GLY A 218 -24.91 1.88 -0.55
C GLY A 218 -25.29 3.28 -1.02
N GLU A 219 -26.40 3.82 -0.46
CA GLU A 219 -26.92 5.15 -0.80
C GLU A 219 -26.12 6.27 -0.08
N ASP A 220 -26.45 7.51 -0.38
CA ASP A 220 -25.86 8.70 0.24
C ASP A 220 -25.87 8.59 1.79
N GLY A 221 -24.70 8.60 2.40
CA GLY A 221 -24.52 8.55 3.85
C GLY A 221 -24.16 7.16 4.42
N ASP A 222 -24.21 6.10 3.66
CA ASP A 222 -23.87 4.75 4.15
C ASP A 222 -22.38 4.61 4.41
N PHE A 223 -21.54 5.24 3.61
CA PHE A 223 -20.10 5.30 3.87
C PHE A 223 -19.81 6.00 5.21
N ALA A 224 -20.50 7.12 5.52
CA ALA A 224 -20.37 7.79 6.80
C ALA A 224 -20.83 6.88 7.95
N THR A 225 -21.97 6.23 7.79
CA THR A 225 -22.51 5.30 8.78
C THR A 225 -21.57 4.13 9.04
N LEU A 226 -20.95 3.58 8.00
CA LEU A 226 -19.92 2.53 8.13
C LEU A 226 -18.72 3.00 8.95
N ASN A 227 -18.22 4.20 8.64
CA ASN A 227 -17.07 4.76 9.33
C ASN A 227 -17.36 5.22 10.78
N GLU A 228 -18.62 5.35 11.18
CA GLU A 228 -18.99 5.54 12.60
C GLU A 228 -18.82 4.27 13.43
N SER A 229 -18.58 3.10 12.83
CA SER A 229 -18.35 1.86 13.57
C SER A 229 -17.20 2.00 14.57
N PRO A 230 -17.35 1.60 15.83
CA PRO A 230 -16.23 1.51 16.77
C PRO A 230 -15.20 0.44 16.36
N GLY A 231 -15.56 -0.53 15.52
CA GLY A 231 -14.66 -1.53 14.98
C GLY A 231 -13.83 -1.05 13.78
N VAL A 232 -13.93 0.23 13.41
CA VAL A 232 -13.16 0.84 12.31
C VAL A 232 -12.32 1.96 12.85
N ASP A 233 -11.03 1.98 12.59
CA ASP A 233 -10.09 3.05 12.97
C ASP A 233 -9.69 3.91 11.78
N ILE A 234 -9.69 3.33 10.60
CA ILE A 234 -9.21 3.92 9.35
C ILE A 234 -10.26 3.72 8.28
N ALA A 235 -10.75 4.80 7.70
CA ALA A 235 -11.55 4.75 6.49
C ALA A 235 -10.64 4.46 5.29
N SER A 236 -11.02 3.52 4.43
CA SER A 236 -10.27 3.28 3.21
C SER A 236 -11.17 3.25 1.99
N LEU A 237 -10.59 3.54 0.84
CA LEU A 237 -11.24 3.45 -0.47
C LEU A 237 -10.22 3.03 -1.51
N HIS A 238 -10.71 2.47 -2.62
CA HIS A 238 -9.94 2.21 -3.81
C HIS A 238 -10.29 3.25 -4.88
N GLU A 239 -9.29 3.77 -5.59
CA GLU A 239 -9.48 4.86 -6.52
C GLU A 239 -8.79 4.55 -7.85
N TYR A 240 -9.57 4.11 -8.83
CA TYR A 240 -9.10 3.71 -10.16
C TYR A 240 -9.57 4.64 -11.28
N ASP A 241 -10.08 5.81 -10.92
CA ASP A 241 -10.54 6.79 -11.90
C ASP A 241 -9.39 7.23 -12.82
N GLU A 242 -9.69 7.27 -14.10
CA GLU A 242 -8.75 7.66 -15.15
C GLU A 242 -8.40 9.17 -15.09
N ASN A 243 -9.23 9.96 -14.43
CA ASN A 243 -9.10 11.41 -14.37
C ASN A 243 -8.66 11.90 -13.00
N GLU A 244 -7.71 12.82 -12.96
CA GLU A 244 -7.30 13.53 -11.75
C GLU A 244 -8.46 14.26 -11.06
N VAL A 245 -9.50 14.62 -11.81
CA VAL A 245 -10.64 15.43 -11.32
C VAL A 245 -11.52 14.66 -10.35
N GLU A 246 -11.62 13.35 -10.49
CA GLU A 246 -12.46 12.53 -9.61
C GLU A 246 -11.78 12.28 -8.26
N SER A 247 -10.48 12.34 -8.21
CA SER A 247 -9.72 12.42 -6.95
C SER A 247 -10.10 13.66 -6.11
N ASN A 248 -10.81 14.64 -6.69
CA ASN A 248 -11.30 15.83 -5.98
C ASN A 248 -12.55 15.58 -5.12
N GLN A 249 -13.10 14.37 -5.08
CA GLN A 249 -14.14 14.00 -4.11
C GLN A 249 -13.61 13.94 -2.67
N GLY A 250 -12.30 14.01 -2.50
CA GLY A 250 -11.62 13.89 -1.23
C GLY A 250 -12.20 14.68 -0.05
N PRO A 251 -12.60 15.96 -0.17
CA PRO A 251 -13.20 16.68 0.95
C PRO A 251 -14.53 16.09 1.42
N GLY A 252 -15.38 15.60 0.50
CA GLY A 252 -16.62 14.89 0.82
C GLY A 252 -16.32 13.57 1.54
N THR A 253 -15.50 12.72 0.92
CA THR A 253 -15.07 11.45 1.50
C THR A 253 -14.47 11.62 2.90
N ARG A 254 -13.63 12.66 3.10
CA ARG A 254 -13.06 12.94 4.41
C ARG A 254 -14.09 13.43 5.43
N ALA A 255 -15.11 14.17 5.01
CA ALA A 255 -16.21 14.55 5.88
C ALA A 255 -17.02 13.32 6.35
N ASP A 256 -17.20 12.34 5.46
CA ASP A 256 -17.95 11.11 5.72
C ASP A 256 -17.11 10.02 6.42
N ALA A 257 -15.84 10.30 6.70
CA ALA A 257 -14.96 9.37 7.43
C ALA A 257 -15.12 9.43 8.96
N ALA A 258 -16.15 10.08 9.48
CA ALA A 258 -16.43 10.20 10.92
C ALA A 258 -15.26 10.74 11.77
N GLY A 259 -14.42 11.60 11.18
CA GLY A 259 -13.23 12.16 11.82
C GLY A 259 -12.02 11.21 11.86
N LYS A 260 -12.08 10.07 11.20
CA LYS A 260 -11.00 9.10 11.09
C LYS A 260 -10.06 9.43 9.92
N PRO A 261 -8.81 8.95 9.92
CA PRO A 261 -7.94 9.08 8.77
C PRO A 261 -8.51 8.30 7.57
N VAL A 262 -8.33 8.85 6.39
CA VAL A 262 -8.69 8.20 5.13
C VAL A 262 -7.44 7.80 4.38
N ILE A 263 -7.37 6.57 3.89
CA ILE A 263 -6.33 6.10 2.99
C ILE A 263 -6.92 5.67 1.65
N VAL A 264 -6.13 5.81 0.60
CA VAL A 264 -6.40 5.15 -0.69
C VAL A 264 -5.73 3.80 -0.64
N GLY A 265 -6.50 2.75 -0.32
CA GLY A 265 -6.00 1.38 -0.15
C GLY A 265 -5.47 0.78 -1.45
N GLU A 266 -6.07 1.20 -2.58
CA GLU A 266 -5.60 0.86 -3.91
C GLU A 266 -5.78 2.03 -4.86
N PHE A 267 -4.77 2.28 -5.70
CA PHE A 267 -4.89 3.14 -6.86
C PHE A 267 -3.94 2.68 -7.96
N GLY A 268 -4.31 2.90 -9.20
CA GLY A 268 -3.48 2.49 -10.33
C GLY A 268 -4.01 3.02 -11.65
N LEU A 269 -3.20 2.94 -12.68
CA LEU A 269 -3.54 3.37 -14.03
C LEU A 269 -2.97 2.37 -15.03
N TYR A 270 -3.78 1.95 -15.98
CA TYR A 270 -3.34 1.07 -17.07
C TYR A 270 -2.26 1.71 -17.91
N ALA A 271 -1.20 0.98 -18.19
CA ALA A 271 -0.14 1.39 -19.11
C ALA A 271 0.57 0.18 -19.72
N SER A 272 1.26 0.39 -20.81
CA SER A 272 2.25 -0.54 -21.36
C SER A 272 3.54 0.22 -21.72
N GLU A 273 4.65 -0.48 -21.95
CA GLU A 273 5.94 0.14 -22.27
C GLU A 273 5.85 1.15 -23.43
N SER A 274 5.11 0.82 -24.47
CA SER A 274 4.98 1.65 -25.68
C SER A 274 3.65 2.40 -25.79
N GLY A 275 2.74 2.24 -24.84
CA GLY A 275 1.36 2.69 -24.96
C GLY A 275 0.51 1.84 -25.93
N ALA A 276 1.07 0.84 -26.59
CA ALA A 276 0.33 0.02 -27.55
C ALA A 276 -0.76 -0.82 -26.84
N GLY A 277 -2.00 -0.65 -27.28
CA GLY A 277 -3.17 -1.31 -26.67
C GLY A 277 -3.60 -0.70 -25.34
N CYS A 278 -2.98 0.40 -24.95
CA CYS A 278 -3.30 1.20 -23.76
C CYS A 278 -3.54 2.66 -24.14
N ASP A 279 -4.18 3.41 -23.25
CA ASP A 279 -4.36 4.85 -23.42
C ASP A 279 -3.09 5.64 -23.08
N ARG A 280 -2.10 4.98 -22.46
CA ARG A 280 -0.84 5.62 -22.01
C ARG A 280 0.35 4.67 -22.03
N ASP A 281 1.55 5.26 -22.14
CA ASP A 281 2.82 4.60 -21.89
C ASP A 281 3.24 4.73 -20.40
N PHE A 282 4.35 4.11 -20.01
CA PHE A 282 4.86 4.18 -18.63
C PHE A 282 5.24 5.60 -18.20
N ALA A 283 5.72 6.44 -19.11
CA ALA A 283 6.08 7.82 -18.76
C ALA A 283 4.83 8.63 -18.40
N ALA A 284 3.77 8.53 -19.21
CA ALA A 284 2.49 9.17 -18.95
C ALA A 284 1.84 8.64 -17.66
N ARG A 285 1.94 7.32 -17.40
CA ARG A 285 1.47 6.74 -16.14
C ARG A 285 2.20 7.35 -14.94
N THR A 286 3.51 7.47 -14.99
CA THR A 286 4.31 8.05 -13.92
C THR A 286 3.87 9.48 -13.59
N GLU A 287 3.67 10.33 -14.60
CA GLU A 287 3.19 11.69 -14.40
C GLU A 287 1.81 11.75 -13.76
N GLN A 288 0.88 10.92 -14.22
CA GLN A 288 -0.50 10.90 -13.72
C GLN A 288 -0.58 10.29 -12.30
N VAL A 289 0.17 9.24 -11.99
CA VAL A 289 0.27 8.67 -10.64
C VAL A 289 0.76 9.71 -9.64
N LEU A 290 1.78 10.48 -10.00
CA LEU A 290 2.25 11.59 -9.14
C LEU A 290 1.22 12.70 -9.00
N ALA A 291 0.48 13.01 -10.05
CA ALA A 291 -0.60 14.01 -9.98
C ALA A 291 -1.70 13.54 -9.02
N LYS A 292 -2.14 12.28 -9.11
CA LYS A 292 -3.08 11.68 -8.16
C LYS A 292 -2.57 11.73 -6.72
N ALA A 293 -1.35 11.32 -6.47
CA ALA A 293 -0.75 11.37 -5.13
C ALA A 293 -0.74 12.80 -4.55
N ARG A 294 -0.48 13.82 -5.37
CA ARG A 294 -0.59 15.22 -4.94
C ARG A 294 -2.02 15.62 -4.58
N VAL A 295 -3.01 15.19 -5.36
CA VAL A 295 -4.42 15.45 -5.06
C VAL A 295 -4.82 14.80 -3.76
N TYR A 296 -4.42 13.55 -3.51
CA TYR A 296 -4.69 12.86 -2.25
C TYR A 296 -4.17 13.62 -1.04
N THR A 297 -2.99 14.20 -1.13
CA THR A 297 -2.39 14.95 -0.02
C THR A 297 -2.95 16.35 0.12
N THR A 298 -3.15 17.10 -0.98
CA THR A 298 -3.47 18.53 -0.94
C THR A 298 -4.97 18.83 -0.93
N VAL A 299 -5.75 18.08 -1.70
CA VAL A 299 -7.20 18.26 -1.83
C VAL A 299 -7.94 17.27 -0.94
N GLY A 300 -7.61 15.99 -1.05
CA GLY A 300 -8.20 14.92 -0.24
C GLY A 300 -7.87 15.06 1.23
N GLY A 301 -6.64 15.46 1.54
CA GLY A 301 -6.11 15.42 2.91
C GLY A 301 -6.08 14.01 3.47
N TYR A 302 -5.85 13.02 2.58
CA TYR A 302 -5.77 11.61 2.96
C TYR A 302 -4.47 11.31 3.69
N ALA A 303 -4.48 10.28 4.51
CA ALA A 303 -3.36 9.90 5.36
C ALA A 303 -2.38 8.93 4.69
N GLY A 304 -2.69 8.44 3.49
CA GLY A 304 -1.82 7.54 2.75
C GLY A 304 -2.41 7.06 1.44
N ALA A 305 -1.58 6.37 0.65
CA ALA A 305 -2.01 5.71 -0.58
C ALA A 305 -1.12 4.50 -0.88
N MET A 306 -1.71 3.44 -1.48
CA MET A 306 -1.02 2.22 -1.87
C MET A 306 -1.28 1.91 -3.33
N MET A 307 -0.23 1.87 -4.13
CA MET A 307 -0.36 1.63 -5.57
C MET A 307 -0.62 0.15 -5.86
N TRP A 308 -1.53 -0.12 -6.78
CA TRP A 308 -1.73 -1.42 -7.40
C TRP A 308 -0.84 -1.54 -8.64
N ALA A 309 0.13 -2.47 -8.76
CA ALA A 309 0.61 -3.26 -7.66
C ALA A 309 2.08 -3.65 -7.89
N TRP A 310 2.75 -4.13 -6.88
CA TRP A 310 4.03 -4.81 -7.03
C TRP A 310 3.80 -6.32 -6.90
N GLN A 311 3.81 -7.00 -8.02
CA GLN A 311 3.55 -8.44 -8.09
C GLN A 311 4.86 -9.17 -8.39
N PRO A 312 5.45 -9.87 -7.43
CA PRO A 312 6.69 -10.59 -7.66
C PRO A 312 6.52 -11.65 -8.76
N GLY A 313 7.45 -11.67 -9.71
CA GLY A 313 7.52 -12.68 -10.77
C GLY A 313 6.56 -12.49 -11.94
N THR A 314 5.73 -11.46 -11.96
CA THR A 314 4.82 -11.18 -13.09
C THR A 314 5.37 -10.05 -13.95
N ASN A 315 5.85 -10.35 -15.16
CA ASN A 315 6.53 -9.37 -16.00
C ASN A 315 6.04 -9.38 -17.42
N ASN A 316 5.13 -8.49 -17.77
CA ASN A 316 4.72 -8.30 -19.14
C ASN A 316 4.58 -6.82 -19.54
N ALA A 317 5.71 -6.16 -19.80
CA ALA A 317 5.76 -4.76 -20.19
C ALA A 317 4.97 -4.42 -21.46
N SER A 318 4.70 -5.43 -22.31
CA SER A 318 3.98 -5.24 -23.56
C SER A 318 2.45 -5.28 -23.41
N GLN A 319 1.95 -5.75 -22.29
CA GLN A 319 0.50 -5.77 -22.02
C GLN A 319 0.05 -4.49 -21.33
N CYS A 320 -1.22 -4.15 -21.53
CA CYS A 320 -1.85 -3.07 -20.84
C CYS A 320 -2.29 -3.55 -19.45
N GLU A 321 -1.58 -3.14 -18.43
CA GLU A 321 -1.81 -3.57 -17.04
C GLU A 321 -1.73 -2.40 -16.07
N TYR A 322 -2.38 -2.51 -14.92
CA TYR A 322 -2.39 -1.48 -13.89
C TYR A 322 -1.00 -1.19 -13.33
N GLY A 323 -0.24 -2.10 -12.95
CA GLY A 323 1.04 -1.80 -12.40
C GLY A 323 1.83 -3.05 -12.17
N ASN A 324 2.60 -3.43 -13.14
CA ASN A 324 3.67 -4.35 -12.87
C ASN A 324 4.95 -3.53 -12.64
N LEU A 325 5.18 -3.18 -11.39
CA LEU A 325 6.28 -2.30 -11.02
C LEU A 325 7.66 -2.92 -11.26
N ASP A 326 7.74 -4.23 -11.43
CA ASP A 326 8.99 -4.89 -11.83
C ASP A 326 9.45 -4.47 -13.23
N VAL A 327 8.52 -4.02 -14.09
CA VAL A 327 8.83 -3.60 -15.48
C VAL A 327 8.77 -2.09 -15.67
N ASP A 328 8.29 -1.35 -14.69
CA ASP A 328 8.23 0.12 -14.72
C ASP A 328 8.90 0.73 -13.48
N PRO A 329 10.22 0.73 -13.42
CA PRO A 329 10.95 1.32 -12.30
C PRO A 329 10.80 2.85 -12.21
N ALA A 330 10.34 3.51 -13.27
CA ALA A 330 10.22 4.97 -13.28
C ALA A 330 9.13 5.44 -12.28
N VAL A 331 8.01 4.75 -12.21
CA VAL A 331 6.96 5.10 -11.25
C VAL A 331 7.40 4.81 -9.81
N GLN A 332 8.18 3.74 -9.58
CA GLN A 332 8.76 3.46 -8.27
C GLN A 332 9.71 4.58 -7.83
N ASP A 333 10.63 4.99 -8.70
CA ASP A 333 11.58 6.07 -8.42
C ASP A 333 10.85 7.40 -8.14
N ALA A 334 9.79 7.66 -8.88
CA ALA A 334 8.98 8.85 -8.70
C ALA A 334 8.23 8.84 -7.36
N LEU A 335 7.59 7.74 -6.99
CA LEU A 335 6.89 7.59 -5.71
C LEU A 335 7.86 7.61 -4.53
N ARG A 336 9.03 7.00 -4.66
CA ARG A 336 10.08 7.01 -3.64
C ARG A 336 10.56 8.43 -3.30
N THR A 337 10.58 9.32 -4.27
CA THR A 337 11.00 10.72 -4.08
C THR A 337 9.83 11.67 -3.82
N PHE A 338 8.60 11.16 -3.84
CA PHE A 338 7.42 11.95 -3.55
C PHE A 338 7.44 12.45 -2.10
N THR A 339 7.15 13.74 -1.96
CA THR A 339 6.98 14.39 -0.64
C THR A 339 5.56 14.94 -0.57
N PRO A 340 4.74 14.49 0.41
CA PRO A 340 3.37 14.96 0.61
C PRO A 340 3.27 16.46 0.85
#